data_15d71f51df6ed0649208d7db10ce5930
#
_entry.id   15d71f51df6ed0649208d7db10ce5930
#
_cell.length_a   1.000
_cell.length_b   1.000
_cell.length_c   1.000
_cell.angle_alpha   90.00
_cell.angle_beta   90.00
_cell.angle_gamma   90.00
#
_symmetry.space_group_name_H-M   'P 1'
#
loop_
_entity.id
_entity.type
_entity.pdbx_description
1 polymer ?
#
loop_
_entity_poly.entity_id
_entity_poly.type
_entity_poly.pdbx_seq_one_letter_code
_entity_poly.pdbx_strand_id
1 'polypeptide(L)'
;MNIKLFKISFLAALAFGQLTGVCQSAKKDNMPDTLARNPIIKDKYTADPAAFVYKDSVYLYTGHDAPPNDKNYYYMSEWLCYSSADMVNWKEHPSPLNVKEFKWAKADAWASQVIERDGKFYWYVAVEHGTVNGKAIGVAVADKPTGPFRDARGSALITNDMTKQTGITWDDIDPSVIIDDDGQAYLFWGNTACYYAKLKPNMTELDGPIKAITGLPNFTEAPWIHKRKGWYYLSYAYQFPEKIAYAMSKNINGPWVFKGIINEVAGNSNTNHQSIIDFKGKSYFIYHNGALPTNGGSYRRSVCIDYLYYNADGTIKKIQMSTQGVKPAK
;
A
#
# COMPACT_ATOMS: atom_id res chain seq x y z
N MET A 1 39.62 -60.07 62.69
CA MET A 1 39.54 -59.51 64.08
C MET A 1 38.36 -58.49 64.04
N ASN A 2 37.34 -58.82 64.77
CA ASN A 2 36.06 -58.06 64.85
C ASN A 2 36.21 -56.64 65.36
N ILE A 3 35.42 -55.70 64.91
CA ILE A 3 34.81 -54.70 65.79
C ILE A 3 33.58 -54.04 65.06
N LYS A 4 32.54 -54.01 65.82
CA LYS A 4 31.15 -53.70 65.73
C LYS A 4 30.71 -52.35 65.12
N LEU A 5 29.52 -52.41 64.53
CA LEU A 5 28.64 -51.27 64.21
C LEU A 5 28.25 -50.42 65.40
N PHE A 6 28.11 -49.09 65.15
CA PHE A 6 27.15 -48.27 65.90
C PHE A 6 26.32 -47.45 64.92
N LYS A 7 24.99 -47.67 64.96
CA LYS A 7 23.97 -46.86 64.29
C LYS A 7 23.67 -45.64 65.17
N ILE A 8 23.70 -44.47 64.59
CA ILE A 8 23.07 -43.28 65.18
C ILE A 8 22.13 -42.71 64.12
N SER A 9 20.82 -42.77 64.46
CA SER A 9 19.73 -42.20 63.69
C SER A 9 19.62 -40.71 64.05
N PHE A 10 19.68 -39.81 63.02
CA PHE A 10 19.24 -38.45 63.18
C PHE A 10 18.03 -38.24 62.29
N LEU A 11 16.88 -37.98 62.92
CA LEU A 11 15.68 -37.45 62.24
C LEU A 11 15.93 -35.97 61.95
N ALA A 12 15.94 -35.61 60.66
CA ALA A 12 15.81 -34.23 60.23
C ALA A 12 14.46 -34.06 59.54
N ALA A 13 13.59 -33.28 60.18
CA ALA A 13 12.31 -32.90 59.61
C ALA A 13 12.53 -31.86 58.51
N LEU A 14 12.26 -32.20 57.27
CA LEU A 14 12.22 -31.29 56.13
C LEU A 14 10.81 -30.68 56.02
N ALA A 15 10.72 -29.39 56.36
CA ALA A 15 9.54 -28.60 56.07
C ALA A 15 9.50 -28.25 54.57
N PHE A 16 8.58 -28.85 53.83
CA PHE A 16 8.27 -28.49 52.45
C PHE A 16 7.43 -27.19 52.44
N GLY A 17 8.07 -26.06 52.17
CA GLY A 17 7.39 -24.83 51.80
C GLY A 17 6.90 -24.94 50.37
N GLN A 18 5.58 -25.05 50.19
CA GLN A 18 4.93 -24.93 48.87
C GLN A 18 5.00 -23.46 48.40
N LEU A 19 5.93 -23.18 47.49
CA LEU A 19 5.85 -21.97 46.66
C LEU A 19 4.77 -22.18 45.59
N THR A 20 3.58 -21.68 45.85
CA THR A 20 2.56 -21.50 44.81
C THR A 20 2.98 -20.38 43.87
N GLY A 21 3.70 -20.70 42.82
CA GLY A 21 3.95 -19.81 41.71
C GLY A 21 2.60 -19.54 41.02
N VAL A 22 2.06 -18.34 41.22
CA VAL A 22 0.95 -17.84 40.41
C VAL A 22 1.47 -17.58 39.00
N CYS A 23 1.33 -18.56 38.12
CA CYS A 23 1.50 -18.39 36.68
C CYS A 23 0.36 -17.49 36.21
N GLN A 24 0.62 -16.18 36.12
CA GLN A 24 -0.28 -15.28 35.39
C GLN A 24 -0.24 -15.69 33.93
N SER A 25 -1.21 -16.48 33.51
CA SER A 25 -1.50 -16.72 32.10
C SER A 25 -1.84 -15.36 31.47
N ALA A 26 -0.99 -14.88 30.59
CA ALA A 26 -1.32 -13.78 29.70
C ALA A 26 -2.66 -14.14 29.04
N LYS A 27 -3.71 -13.36 29.31
CA LYS A 27 -4.98 -13.47 28.60
C LYS A 27 -4.65 -13.28 27.11
N LYS A 28 -4.66 -14.35 26.34
CA LYS A 28 -4.83 -14.27 24.89
C LYS A 28 -6.15 -13.52 24.69
N ASP A 29 -6.09 -12.34 24.08
CA ASP A 29 -7.29 -11.67 23.58
C ASP A 29 -7.92 -12.59 22.52
N ASN A 30 -8.75 -13.50 22.96
CA ASN A 30 -9.60 -14.33 22.12
C ASN A 30 -10.74 -13.43 21.62
N MET A 31 -10.48 -12.65 20.57
CA MET A 31 -11.59 -12.15 19.75
C MET A 31 -12.23 -13.38 19.06
N PRO A 32 -13.56 -13.47 19.07
CA PRO A 32 -14.22 -14.54 18.32
C PRO A 32 -13.79 -14.42 16.84
N ASP A 33 -13.43 -15.54 16.25
CA ASP A 33 -12.90 -15.75 14.89
C ASP A 33 -13.93 -15.40 13.78
N THR A 34 -15.04 -14.78 14.15
CA THR A 34 -16.23 -14.60 13.32
C THR A 34 -16.37 -13.23 12.64
N LEU A 35 -15.49 -12.27 12.94
CA LEU A 35 -15.57 -10.94 12.31
C LEU A 35 -14.61 -10.86 11.11
N ALA A 36 -15.09 -11.29 9.94
CA ALA A 36 -14.44 -11.01 8.68
C ALA A 36 -14.47 -9.49 8.41
N ARG A 37 -13.29 -8.83 8.50
CA ARG A 37 -13.13 -7.40 8.24
C ARG A 37 -12.67 -7.11 6.82
N ASN A 38 -11.96 -8.03 6.19
CA ASN A 38 -11.59 -7.94 4.78
C ASN A 38 -12.70 -8.49 3.88
N PRO A 39 -13.08 -7.78 2.81
CA PRO A 39 -12.69 -6.40 2.49
C PRO A 39 -13.22 -5.38 3.51
N ILE A 40 -12.47 -4.26 3.67
CA ILE A 40 -12.77 -3.25 4.71
C ILE A 40 -13.94 -2.33 4.35
N ILE A 41 -14.19 -2.13 3.07
CA ILE A 41 -15.35 -1.41 2.51
C ILE A 41 -16.22 -2.43 1.79
N LYS A 42 -17.51 -2.49 2.13
CA LYS A 42 -18.40 -3.57 1.69
C LYS A 42 -19.60 -3.10 0.86
N ASP A 43 -19.86 -1.82 0.85
CA ASP A 43 -20.98 -1.19 0.17
C ASP A 43 -20.62 -0.57 -1.18
N LYS A 44 -19.31 -0.50 -1.49
CA LYS A 44 -18.75 0.01 -2.74
C LYS A 44 -17.58 -0.85 -3.19
N TYR A 45 -17.32 -0.87 -4.50
CA TYR A 45 -16.10 -1.44 -5.04
C TYR A 45 -14.99 -0.40 -4.97
N THR A 46 -13.89 -0.78 -4.33
CA THR A 46 -12.74 0.08 -4.08
C THR A 46 -11.47 -0.58 -4.59
N ALA A 47 -10.68 0.13 -5.36
CA ALA A 47 -9.51 -0.40 -6.04
C ALA A 47 -8.26 0.44 -5.78
N ASP A 48 -7.10 -0.14 -6.07
CA ASP A 48 -5.81 0.54 -6.14
C ASP A 48 -5.55 1.42 -4.89
N PRO A 49 -5.52 0.81 -3.68
CA PRO A 49 -5.46 1.56 -2.44
C PRO A 49 -4.14 2.30 -2.27
N ALA A 50 -4.22 3.58 -1.92
CA ALA A 50 -3.08 4.38 -1.52
C ALA A 50 -3.33 4.99 -0.14
N ALA A 51 -2.64 4.47 0.85
CA ALA A 51 -2.77 4.94 2.23
C ALA A 51 -1.72 6.01 2.56
N PHE A 52 -2.13 7.00 3.30
CA PHE A 52 -1.31 8.11 3.74
C PHE A 52 -1.52 8.40 5.22
N VAL A 53 -0.43 8.42 5.99
CA VAL A 53 -0.47 8.74 7.43
C VAL A 53 -0.31 10.24 7.60
N TYR A 54 -1.28 10.88 8.24
CA TYR A 54 -1.19 12.29 8.58
C TYR A 54 -1.72 12.54 9.99
N LYS A 55 -0.85 13.09 10.86
CA LYS A 55 -1.12 13.23 12.30
C LYS A 55 -1.51 11.87 12.90
N ASP A 56 -2.59 11.78 13.64
CA ASP A 56 -3.05 10.58 14.34
C ASP A 56 -4.03 9.72 13.52
N SER A 57 -4.05 9.88 12.20
CA SER A 57 -4.99 9.21 11.31
C SER A 57 -4.31 8.69 10.04
N VAL A 58 -4.90 7.62 9.51
CA VAL A 58 -4.61 7.13 8.17
C VAL A 58 -5.72 7.59 7.25
N TYR A 59 -5.35 8.18 6.11
CA TYR A 59 -6.24 8.47 5.00
C TYR A 59 -6.02 7.44 3.93
N LEU A 60 -7.10 6.82 3.46
CA LEU A 60 -7.09 5.81 2.41
C LEU A 60 -7.79 6.39 1.19
N TYR A 61 -7.05 6.50 0.10
CA TYR A 61 -7.56 6.91 -1.20
C TYR A 61 -7.68 5.68 -2.09
N THR A 62 -8.79 5.58 -2.84
CA THR A 62 -9.05 4.44 -3.73
C THR A 62 -9.68 4.91 -5.03
N GLY A 63 -9.49 4.15 -6.09
CA GLY A 63 -10.38 4.20 -7.23
C GLY A 63 -11.77 3.67 -6.88
N HIS A 64 -12.79 4.07 -7.63
CA HIS A 64 -14.16 3.59 -7.50
C HIS A 64 -14.52 2.75 -8.73
N ASP A 65 -14.37 1.44 -8.63
CA ASP A 65 -14.79 0.51 -9.69
C ASP A 65 -16.31 0.58 -9.84
N ALA A 66 -16.80 1.12 -10.95
CA ALA A 66 -18.21 1.30 -11.24
C ALA A 66 -18.58 0.86 -12.68
N PRO A 67 -18.12 -0.34 -13.14
CA PRO A 67 -18.47 -0.77 -14.49
C PRO A 67 -19.97 -1.04 -14.61
N PRO A 68 -20.58 -0.74 -15.75
CA PRO A 68 -21.90 -1.27 -16.06
C PRO A 68 -21.94 -2.80 -15.88
N ASN A 69 -23.09 -3.34 -15.48
CA ASN A 69 -23.21 -4.77 -15.12
C ASN A 69 -22.78 -5.75 -16.23
N ASP A 70 -22.89 -5.34 -17.49
CA ASP A 70 -22.54 -6.12 -18.68
C ASP A 70 -21.09 -5.90 -19.16
N LYS A 71 -20.29 -5.04 -18.49
CA LYS A 71 -18.94 -4.66 -18.93
C LYS A 71 -17.87 -5.21 -18.02
N ASN A 72 -16.84 -5.76 -18.63
CA ASN A 72 -15.58 -6.17 -18.02
C ASN A 72 -14.49 -5.15 -18.41
N TYR A 73 -14.48 -4.02 -17.73
CA TYR A 73 -13.55 -2.92 -17.95
C TYR A 73 -13.32 -2.14 -16.63
N TYR A 74 -12.15 -1.55 -16.48
CA TYR A 74 -11.80 -0.71 -15.33
C TYR A 74 -12.43 0.67 -15.44
N TYR A 75 -13.77 0.72 -15.30
CA TYR A 75 -14.54 1.95 -15.41
C TYR A 75 -14.57 2.69 -14.08
N MET A 76 -13.86 3.80 -14.02
CA MET A 76 -13.75 4.65 -12.84
C MET A 76 -13.82 6.12 -13.26
N SER A 77 -14.61 6.94 -12.57
CA SER A 77 -14.79 8.36 -12.88
C SER A 77 -14.37 9.29 -11.73
N GLU A 78 -14.14 8.74 -10.54
CA GLU A 78 -13.80 9.48 -9.33
C GLU A 78 -12.93 8.66 -8.42
N TRP A 79 -12.31 9.34 -7.47
CA TRP A 79 -11.58 8.72 -6.37
C TRP A 79 -12.32 8.92 -5.06
N LEU A 80 -12.29 7.90 -4.20
CA LEU A 80 -12.88 7.92 -2.87
C LEU A 80 -11.82 8.20 -1.81
N CYS A 81 -12.25 8.72 -0.66
CA CYS A 81 -11.40 8.97 0.48
C CYS A 81 -12.05 8.49 1.76
N TYR A 82 -11.30 7.74 2.54
CA TYR A 82 -11.68 7.25 3.86
C TYR A 82 -10.62 7.67 4.88
N SER A 83 -11.00 7.78 6.15
CA SER A 83 -10.02 7.98 7.23
C SER A 83 -10.29 7.06 8.41
N SER A 84 -9.21 6.68 9.11
CA SER A 84 -9.27 5.84 10.30
C SER A 84 -8.20 6.25 11.30
N ALA A 85 -8.54 6.26 12.58
CA ALA A 85 -7.60 6.43 13.68
C ALA A 85 -7.08 5.10 14.23
N ASP A 86 -7.61 3.94 13.74
CA ASP A 86 -7.32 2.62 14.30
C ASP A 86 -7.17 1.49 13.25
N MET A 87 -7.23 1.80 11.96
CA MET A 87 -7.12 0.84 10.84
C MET A 87 -8.31 -0.12 10.69
N VAL A 88 -9.36 0.02 11.48
CA VAL A 88 -10.54 -0.86 11.50
C VAL A 88 -11.82 -0.09 11.27
N ASN A 89 -11.99 1.01 11.96
CA ASN A 89 -13.16 1.87 11.83
C ASN A 89 -12.86 2.97 10.80
N TRP A 90 -13.46 2.86 9.62
CA TRP A 90 -13.23 3.77 8.49
C TRP A 90 -14.41 4.72 8.34
N LYS A 91 -14.10 6.01 8.30
CA LYS A 91 -15.06 7.07 7.99
C LYS A 91 -14.91 7.45 6.53
N GLU A 92 -15.99 7.32 5.77
CA GLU A 92 -16.06 7.84 4.39
C GLU A 92 -16.17 9.38 4.40
N HIS A 93 -15.49 10.01 3.44
CA HIS A 93 -15.60 11.42 3.13
C HIS A 93 -16.28 11.61 1.78
N PRO A 94 -16.90 12.78 1.51
CA PRO A 94 -17.38 13.09 0.15
C PRO A 94 -16.23 12.91 -0.86
N SER A 95 -16.55 12.41 -2.07
CA SER A 95 -15.55 12.21 -3.13
C SER A 95 -14.74 13.50 -3.32
N PRO A 96 -13.42 13.48 -3.02
CA PRO A 96 -12.63 14.71 -2.98
C PRO A 96 -12.08 15.13 -4.32
N LEU A 97 -12.15 14.23 -5.33
CA LEU A 97 -11.61 14.46 -6.66
C LEU A 97 -12.38 13.60 -7.70
N ASN A 98 -12.68 14.21 -8.82
CA ASN A 98 -13.30 13.56 -9.97
C ASN A 98 -12.48 13.86 -11.23
N VAL A 99 -12.46 12.96 -12.21
CA VAL A 99 -11.70 13.13 -13.46
C VAL A 99 -12.03 14.44 -14.18
N LYS A 100 -13.29 14.93 -14.08
CA LYS A 100 -13.75 16.19 -14.68
C LYS A 100 -13.04 17.45 -14.16
N GLU A 101 -12.34 17.35 -13.03
CA GLU A 101 -11.51 18.43 -12.51
C GLU A 101 -10.35 18.75 -13.46
N PHE A 102 -9.83 17.73 -14.14
CA PHE A 102 -8.76 17.84 -15.12
C PHE A 102 -9.37 18.11 -16.52
N LYS A 103 -9.42 19.36 -16.94
CA LYS A 103 -10.06 19.76 -18.23
C LYS A 103 -9.36 19.15 -19.45
N TRP A 104 -8.13 18.72 -19.30
CA TRP A 104 -7.32 18.06 -20.34
C TRP A 104 -7.48 16.52 -20.35
N ALA A 105 -8.13 15.94 -19.33
CA ALA A 105 -8.43 14.50 -19.28
C ALA A 105 -9.83 14.22 -19.80
N LYS A 106 -10.07 13.00 -20.29
CA LYS A 106 -11.38 12.58 -20.80
C LYS A 106 -12.05 11.48 -20.00
N ALA A 107 -11.26 10.62 -19.33
CA ALA A 107 -11.78 9.43 -18.63
C ALA A 107 -10.77 8.86 -17.63
N ASP A 108 -11.16 7.79 -16.94
CA ASP A 108 -10.36 6.82 -16.20
C ASP A 108 -9.67 7.42 -14.96
N ALA A 109 -10.40 7.43 -13.86
CA ALA A 109 -9.86 7.77 -12.53
C ALA A 109 -9.10 6.57 -11.93
N TRP A 110 -7.95 6.21 -12.51
CA TRP A 110 -7.19 5.01 -12.14
C TRP A 110 -6.29 5.25 -10.92
N ALA A 111 -5.35 4.33 -10.67
CA ALA A 111 -4.52 4.37 -9.47
C ALA A 111 -3.84 5.71 -9.21
N SER A 112 -3.60 6.00 -7.94
CA SER A 112 -3.19 7.33 -7.51
C SER A 112 -2.50 7.30 -6.16
N GLN A 113 -1.77 8.36 -5.79
CA GLN A 113 -1.20 8.54 -4.45
C GLN A 113 -1.19 9.99 -4.01
N VAL A 114 -1.47 10.21 -2.72
CA VAL A 114 -1.37 11.52 -2.06
C VAL A 114 -0.10 11.62 -1.22
N ILE A 115 0.52 12.78 -1.21
CA ILE A 115 1.60 13.15 -0.29
C ILE A 115 1.40 14.57 0.23
N GLU A 116 1.88 14.85 1.44
CA GLU A 116 1.87 16.19 2.02
C GLU A 116 3.23 16.86 1.86
N ARG A 117 3.24 18.13 1.54
CA ARG A 117 4.41 19.01 1.61
C ARG A 117 3.99 20.44 1.98
N ASP A 118 4.61 20.99 3.00
CA ASP A 118 4.45 22.39 3.43
C ASP A 118 2.97 22.79 3.69
N GLY A 119 2.21 21.85 4.31
CA GLY A 119 0.79 22.06 4.62
C GLY A 119 -0.17 21.90 3.44
N LYS A 120 0.32 21.52 2.27
CA LYS A 120 -0.47 21.21 1.08
C LYS A 120 -0.44 19.72 0.80
N PHE A 121 -1.53 19.20 0.25
CA PHE A 121 -1.67 17.80 -0.15
C PHE A 121 -1.67 17.73 -1.67
N TYR A 122 -0.72 16.98 -2.22
CA TYR A 122 -0.56 16.79 -3.66
C TYR A 122 -1.01 15.37 -4.01
N TRP A 123 -1.95 15.26 -4.94
CA TRP A 123 -2.53 14.01 -5.38
C TRP A 123 -2.16 13.73 -6.82
N TYR A 124 -1.29 12.75 -7.02
CA TYR A 124 -0.90 12.26 -8.36
C TYR A 124 -1.88 11.18 -8.79
N VAL A 125 -2.40 11.29 -10.00
CA VAL A 125 -3.47 10.45 -10.52
C VAL A 125 -3.16 9.99 -11.94
N ALA A 126 -3.58 8.77 -12.28
CA ALA A 126 -3.54 8.27 -13.65
C ALA A 126 -4.91 8.48 -14.31
N VAL A 127 -4.92 9.07 -15.50
CA VAL A 127 -6.13 9.36 -16.28
C VAL A 127 -5.89 9.12 -17.77
N GLU A 128 -6.96 8.99 -18.54
CA GLU A 128 -6.88 9.01 -20.01
C GLU A 128 -6.77 10.46 -20.50
N HIS A 129 -5.75 10.78 -21.28
CA HIS A 129 -5.56 12.13 -21.82
C HIS A 129 -6.56 12.47 -22.93
N GLY A 130 -7.02 13.71 -22.99
CA GLY A 130 -8.05 14.14 -23.95
C GLY A 130 -7.59 14.21 -25.39
N THR A 131 -6.34 14.55 -25.64
CA THR A 131 -5.77 14.81 -26.99
C THR A 131 -4.50 14.03 -27.29
N VAL A 132 -3.58 13.83 -26.32
CA VAL A 132 -2.43 12.93 -26.48
C VAL A 132 -2.94 11.49 -26.32
N ASN A 133 -2.64 10.63 -27.28
CA ASN A 133 -3.10 9.23 -27.22
C ASN A 133 -2.42 8.48 -26.09
N GLY A 134 -3.21 8.06 -25.11
CA GLY A 134 -2.77 7.20 -24.00
C GLY A 134 -3.04 7.78 -22.63
N LYS A 135 -2.51 7.06 -21.62
CA LYS A 135 -2.60 7.48 -20.22
C LYS A 135 -1.65 8.63 -19.92
N ALA A 136 -1.96 9.33 -18.86
CA ALA A 136 -1.22 10.49 -18.42
C ALA A 136 -1.29 10.60 -16.89
N ILE A 137 -0.29 11.21 -16.28
CA ILE A 137 -0.29 11.51 -14.86
C ILE A 137 -0.59 12.99 -14.65
N GLY A 138 -1.66 13.25 -13.91
CA GLY A 138 -2.02 14.58 -13.40
C GLY A 138 -1.58 14.78 -11.96
N VAL A 139 -1.59 16.03 -11.51
CA VAL A 139 -1.44 16.38 -10.12
C VAL A 139 -2.50 17.38 -9.68
N ALA A 140 -3.22 17.04 -8.63
CA ALA A 140 -4.17 17.93 -7.95
C ALA A 140 -3.63 18.36 -6.60
N VAL A 141 -4.10 19.50 -6.08
CA VAL A 141 -3.68 20.06 -4.80
C VAL A 141 -4.87 20.43 -3.93
N ALA A 142 -4.71 20.29 -2.62
CA ALA A 142 -5.69 20.69 -1.61
C ALA A 142 -5.00 21.21 -0.34
N ASP A 143 -5.78 21.94 0.49
CA ASP A 143 -5.34 22.39 1.83
C ASP A 143 -5.62 21.38 2.94
N LYS A 144 -6.36 20.31 2.63
CA LYS A 144 -6.75 19.25 3.57
C LYS A 144 -6.64 17.88 2.91
N PRO A 145 -6.33 16.81 3.67
CA PRO A 145 -6.26 15.48 3.10
C PRO A 145 -7.61 14.98 2.54
N THR A 146 -8.71 15.55 2.99
CA THR A 146 -10.06 15.23 2.49
C THR A 146 -10.53 16.13 1.35
N GLY A 147 -9.63 16.96 0.82
CA GLY A 147 -9.95 17.89 -0.27
C GLY A 147 -10.84 19.08 0.14
N PRO A 148 -11.54 19.69 -0.82
CA PRO A 148 -11.59 19.33 -2.23
C PRO A 148 -10.25 19.59 -2.94
N PHE A 149 -9.86 18.66 -3.81
CA PHE A 149 -8.67 18.80 -4.63
C PHE A 149 -9.00 19.53 -5.95
N ARG A 150 -8.01 20.25 -6.48
CA ARG A 150 -8.09 21.00 -7.74
C ARG A 150 -6.90 20.68 -8.61
N ASP A 151 -7.09 20.64 -9.93
CA ASP A 151 -5.97 20.52 -10.87
C ASP A 151 -4.93 21.60 -10.58
N ALA A 152 -3.70 21.18 -10.28
CA ALA A 152 -2.63 22.08 -9.87
C ALA A 152 -1.90 22.74 -11.05
N ARG A 153 -2.12 22.25 -12.29
CA ARG A 153 -1.34 22.67 -13.47
C ARG A 153 -2.20 23.17 -14.63
N GLY A 154 -3.42 22.68 -14.79
CA GLY A 154 -4.21 22.85 -16.01
C GLY A 154 -3.72 22.00 -17.20
N SER A 155 -2.78 21.07 -16.96
CA SER A 155 -2.20 20.15 -17.95
C SER A 155 -1.62 18.91 -17.26
N ALA A 156 -1.41 17.83 -18.01
CA ALA A 156 -0.72 16.65 -17.50
C ALA A 156 0.71 16.97 -17.04
N LEU A 157 1.18 16.26 -16.02
CA LEU A 157 2.59 16.26 -15.58
C LEU A 157 3.42 15.31 -16.45
N ILE A 158 2.87 14.14 -16.76
CA ILE A 158 3.43 13.13 -17.66
C ILE A 158 2.40 12.82 -18.73
N THR A 159 2.86 12.70 -19.98
CA THR A 159 2.06 12.28 -21.13
C THR A 159 2.76 11.13 -21.85
N ASN A 160 2.01 10.29 -22.54
CA ASN A 160 2.52 9.08 -23.20
C ASN A 160 3.57 9.36 -24.29
N ASP A 161 3.68 10.55 -24.79
CA ASP A 161 4.74 10.95 -25.73
C ASP A 161 6.08 11.28 -25.04
N MET A 162 6.11 11.38 -23.72
CA MET A 162 7.32 11.55 -22.91
C MET A 162 8.02 10.22 -22.60
N THR A 163 7.30 9.09 -22.65
CA THR A 163 7.77 7.73 -22.36
C THR A 163 7.51 6.83 -23.56
N LYS A 164 8.55 6.42 -24.29
CA LYS A 164 8.39 5.70 -25.56
C LYS A 164 9.03 4.30 -25.58
N GLN A 165 9.39 3.78 -24.40
CA GLN A 165 10.17 2.53 -24.31
C GLN A 165 9.31 1.28 -24.49
N THR A 166 8.03 1.32 -24.13
CA THR A 166 7.17 0.14 -24.11
C THR A 166 6.39 -0.07 -25.40
N GLY A 167 6.10 0.99 -26.15
CA GLY A 167 5.25 0.93 -27.35
C GLY A 167 3.75 0.75 -27.06
N ILE A 168 3.33 0.77 -25.78
CA ILE A 168 1.92 0.73 -25.35
C ILE A 168 1.43 2.15 -24.97
N THR A 169 0.12 2.33 -24.91
CA THR A 169 -0.48 3.65 -24.62
C THR A 169 -0.98 3.78 -23.18
N TRP A 170 -0.73 2.77 -22.34
CA TRP A 170 -1.13 2.75 -20.92
C TRP A 170 0.04 2.53 -19.97
N ASP A 171 1.25 2.92 -20.37
CA ASP A 171 2.44 2.78 -19.54
C ASP A 171 2.64 3.95 -18.55
N ASP A 172 1.92 5.06 -18.70
CA ASP A 172 1.98 6.18 -17.75
C ASP A 172 0.83 6.12 -16.74
N ILE A 173 0.88 5.08 -15.88
CA ILE A 173 -0.10 4.83 -14.82
C ILE A 173 0.59 4.60 -13.47
N ASP A 174 -0.21 4.49 -12.41
CA ASP A 174 0.18 4.05 -11.07
C ASP A 174 1.27 4.91 -10.42
N PRO A 175 1.03 6.22 -10.28
CA PRO A 175 2.01 7.09 -9.66
C PRO A 175 2.24 6.77 -8.20
N SER A 176 3.51 6.68 -7.80
CA SER A 176 3.94 6.54 -6.41
C SER A 176 4.98 7.60 -6.08
N VAL A 177 4.78 8.33 -4.99
CA VAL A 177 5.57 9.50 -4.64
C VAL A 177 6.20 9.36 -3.27
N ILE A 178 7.44 9.83 -3.13
CA ILE A 178 8.17 9.91 -1.86
C ILE A 178 8.92 11.23 -1.77
N ILE A 179 9.02 11.79 -0.56
CA ILE A 179 9.97 12.84 -0.23
C ILE A 179 11.08 12.20 0.58
N ASP A 180 12.31 12.28 0.08
CA ASP A 180 13.46 11.68 0.74
C ASP A 180 13.94 12.55 1.92
N ASP A 181 14.88 12.03 2.73
CA ASP A 181 15.37 12.69 3.95
C ASP A 181 16.06 14.05 3.67
N ASP A 182 16.56 14.26 2.45
CA ASP A 182 17.13 15.52 2.00
C ASP A 182 16.09 16.54 1.48
N GLY A 183 14.80 16.18 1.52
CA GLY A 183 13.68 16.98 1.03
C GLY A 183 13.45 16.89 -0.48
N GLN A 184 14.24 16.11 -1.23
CA GLN A 184 14.00 15.88 -2.65
C GLN A 184 12.81 14.93 -2.83
N ALA A 185 11.82 15.35 -3.59
CA ALA A 185 10.69 14.52 -3.96
C ALA A 185 10.97 13.73 -5.25
N TYR A 186 10.47 12.50 -5.29
CA TYR A 186 10.59 11.62 -6.45
C TYR A 186 9.21 11.01 -6.77
N LEU A 187 8.90 10.97 -8.06
CA LEU A 187 7.72 10.29 -8.60
C LEU A 187 8.17 9.01 -9.31
N PHE A 188 7.54 7.89 -8.98
CA PHE A 188 7.68 6.58 -9.63
C PHE A 188 6.36 6.24 -10.30
N TRP A 189 6.38 5.56 -11.45
CA TRP A 189 5.16 5.14 -12.14
C TRP A 189 5.47 4.09 -13.19
N GLY A 190 4.45 3.50 -13.78
CA GLY A 190 4.60 2.77 -15.03
C GLY A 190 3.85 1.45 -15.12
N ASN A 191 3.66 1.03 -16.37
CA ASN A 191 3.28 -0.33 -16.75
C ASN A 191 4.27 -0.85 -17.78
N THR A 192 4.62 -2.15 -17.72
CA THR A 192 5.63 -2.82 -18.56
C THR A 192 7.06 -2.30 -18.32
N ALA A 193 7.24 -1.01 -18.10
CA ALA A 193 8.47 -0.38 -17.65
C ALA A 193 8.20 0.49 -16.42
N CYS A 194 9.08 0.43 -15.43
CA CYS A 194 9.01 1.30 -14.28
C CYS A 194 9.87 2.54 -14.52
N TYR A 195 9.25 3.70 -14.40
CA TYR A 195 9.92 4.99 -14.56
C TYR A 195 10.03 5.71 -13.23
N TYR A 196 10.96 6.67 -13.15
CA TYR A 196 11.00 7.65 -12.08
C TYR A 196 11.58 8.98 -12.56
N ALA A 197 11.22 10.05 -11.86
CA ALA A 197 11.79 11.37 -12.05
C ALA A 197 11.84 12.13 -10.72
N LYS A 198 12.73 13.12 -10.62
CA LYS A 198 12.69 14.09 -9.54
C LYS A 198 11.55 15.09 -9.79
N LEU A 199 10.98 15.57 -8.69
CA LEU A 199 10.03 16.68 -8.69
C LEU A 199 10.71 17.94 -8.19
N LYS A 200 10.34 19.07 -8.75
CA LYS A 200 10.71 20.40 -8.20
C LYS A 200 10.06 20.61 -6.83
N PRO A 201 10.55 21.51 -6.00
CA PRO A 201 9.97 21.79 -4.69
C PRO A 201 8.47 22.16 -4.72
N ASN A 202 7.97 22.69 -5.84
CA ASN A 202 6.56 23.01 -6.04
C ASN A 202 5.66 21.77 -6.19
N MET A 203 6.24 20.57 -6.29
CA MET A 203 5.55 19.28 -6.43
C MET A 203 4.71 19.11 -7.71
N THR A 204 4.75 20.07 -8.63
CA THR A 204 3.92 20.08 -9.83
C THR A 204 4.72 20.08 -11.14
N GLU A 205 6.04 20.00 -11.06
CA GLU A 205 6.94 19.98 -12.20
C GLU A 205 8.06 18.97 -12.00
N LEU A 206 8.55 18.41 -13.12
CA LEU A 206 9.74 17.55 -13.10
C LEU A 206 10.99 18.40 -12.88
N ASP A 207 11.95 17.85 -12.13
CA ASP A 207 13.29 18.37 -11.92
C ASP A 207 14.33 17.46 -12.60
N GLY A 208 14.40 17.53 -13.92
CA GLY A 208 15.31 16.74 -14.74
C GLY A 208 14.63 15.63 -15.56
N PRO A 209 15.42 14.70 -16.12
CA PRO A 209 14.92 13.71 -17.06
C PRO A 209 14.14 12.58 -16.38
N ILE A 210 13.20 11.99 -17.13
CA ILE A 210 12.58 10.70 -16.81
C ILE A 210 13.63 9.60 -17.02
N LYS A 211 13.69 8.68 -16.06
CA LYS A 211 14.61 7.54 -16.08
C LYS A 211 13.82 6.24 -15.91
N ALA A 212 14.24 5.20 -16.62
CA ALA A 212 13.73 3.85 -16.40
C ALA A 212 14.52 3.14 -15.29
N ILE A 213 13.80 2.35 -14.49
CA ILE A 213 14.39 1.49 -13.46
C ILE A 213 14.73 0.14 -14.07
N THR A 214 15.91 -0.37 -13.72
CA THR A 214 16.37 -1.72 -14.06
C THR A 214 16.42 -2.59 -12.80
N GLY A 215 16.43 -3.92 -12.97
CA GLY A 215 16.53 -4.86 -11.84
C GLY A 215 15.19 -5.23 -11.21
N LEU A 216 14.08 -4.95 -11.90
CA LEU A 216 12.72 -5.36 -11.52
C LEU A 216 12.22 -6.46 -12.47
N PRO A 217 12.54 -7.74 -12.21
CA PRO A 217 12.11 -8.83 -13.11
C PRO A 217 10.58 -8.92 -13.15
N ASN A 218 10.03 -9.16 -14.35
CA ASN A 218 8.60 -9.34 -14.60
C ASN A 218 7.73 -8.22 -14.02
N PHE A 219 8.23 -6.99 -14.05
CA PHE A 219 7.46 -5.81 -13.66
C PHE A 219 6.25 -5.68 -14.57
N THR A 220 5.06 -5.57 -13.98
CA THR A 220 3.81 -5.29 -14.68
C THR A 220 3.42 -3.84 -14.47
N GLU A 221 3.11 -3.45 -13.23
CA GLU A 221 2.63 -2.11 -12.87
C GLU A 221 2.70 -1.87 -11.35
N ALA A 222 1.96 -0.92 -10.83
CA ALA A 222 1.74 -0.67 -9.40
C ALA A 222 3.04 -0.48 -8.58
N PRO A 223 4.00 0.35 -9.00
CA PRO A 223 5.17 0.63 -8.17
C PRO A 223 4.73 1.35 -6.88
N TRP A 224 5.25 0.88 -5.74
CA TRP A 224 5.09 1.54 -4.45
C TRP A 224 6.44 1.71 -3.80
N ILE A 225 6.87 2.96 -3.63
CA ILE A 225 8.14 3.31 -3.00
C ILE A 225 7.95 3.65 -1.52
N HIS A 226 8.74 3.03 -0.65
CA HIS A 226 8.84 3.46 0.75
C HIS A 226 10.25 3.31 1.29
N LYS A 227 10.55 4.02 2.38
CA LYS A 227 11.85 3.99 3.05
C LYS A 227 11.72 3.51 4.49
N ARG A 228 12.63 2.63 4.92
CA ARG A 228 12.65 2.12 6.30
C ARG A 228 14.06 1.76 6.70
N LYS A 229 14.52 2.29 7.84
CA LYS A 229 15.85 2.01 8.43
C LYS A 229 17.00 2.12 7.40
N GLY A 230 16.99 3.17 6.59
CA GLY A 230 18.03 3.45 5.59
C GLY A 230 18.04 2.51 4.38
N TRP A 231 16.96 1.77 4.14
CA TRP A 231 16.70 1.03 2.93
C TRP A 231 15.50 1.61 2.20
N TYR A 232 15.59 1.67 0.88
CA TYR A 232 14.45 1.90 -0.01
C TYR A 232 13.89 0.55 -0.44
N TYR A 233 12.58 0.48 -0.48
CA TYR A 233 11.79 -0.67 -0.92
C TYR A 233 10.92 -0.22 -2.07
N LEU A 234 11.01 -0.90 -3.19
CA LEU A 234 10.14 -0.71 -4.34
C LEU A 234 9.37 -2.00 -4.54
N SER A 235 8.13 -2.04 -4.09
CA SER A 235 7.21 -3.15 -4.37
C SER A 235 6.42 -2.85 -5.63
N TYR A 236 5.98 -3.90 -6.32
CA TYR A 236 5.34 -3.77 -7.63
C TYR A 236 4.52 -5.00 -7.99
N ALA A 237 3.55 -4.86 -8.90
CA ALA A 237 2.83 -5.96 -9.50
C ALA A 237 3.77 -6.78 -10.39
N TYR A 238 3.77 -8.09 -10.17
CA TYR A 238 4.70 -9.06 -10.74
C TYR A 238 3.93 -10.08 -11.57
N GLN A 239 4.24 -10.19 -12.86
CA GLN A 239 3.57 -11.08 -13.81
C GLN A 239 2.06 -10.82 -13.94
N PHE A 240 1.36 -11.66 -14.70
CA PHE A 240 -0.09 -11.62 -14.84
C PHE A 240 -0.64 -13.06 -14.85
N PRO A 241 -1.66 -13.42 -14.04
CA PRO A 241 -2.30 -12.61 -12.99
C PRO A 241 -1.33 -12.15 -11.90
N GLU A 242 -1.57 -10.96 -11.35
CA GLU A 242 -0.58 -10.21 -10.59
C GLU A 242 -0.38 -10.74 -9.17
N LYS A 243 0.88 -10.94 -8.85
CA LYS A 243 1.41 -11.06 -7.50
C LYS A 243 2.09 -9.76 -7.12
N ILE A 244 2.45 -9.57 -5.86
CA ILE A 244 3.32 -8.46 -5.46
C ILE A 244 4.72 -8.99 -5.14
N ALA A 245 5.69 -8.43 -5.84
CA ALA A 245 7.11 -8.61 -5.57
C ALA A 245 7.74 -7.30 -5.09
N TYR A 246 9.03 -7.34 -4.70
CA TYR A 246 9.75 -6.15 -4.33
C TYR A 246 11.25 -6.26 -4.59
N ALA A 247 11.87 -5.09 -4.69
CA ALA A 247 13.31 -4.91 -4.71
C ALA A 247 13.73 -3.93 -3.60
N MET A 248 14.98 -4.02 -3.18
CA MET A 248 15.59 -3.14 -2.17
C MET A 248 16.82 -2.45 -2.74
N SER A 249 17.07 -1.22 -2.25
CA SER A 249 18.29 -0.48 -2.54
C SER A 249 18.73 0.36 -1.34
N LYS A 250 20.03 0.71 -1.28
CA LYS A 250 20.57 1.72 -0.36
C LYS A 250 20.48 3.14 -0.94
N ASN A 251 20.21 3.26 -2.22
CA ASN A 251 20.08 4.53 -2.92
C ASN A 251 18.78 4.56 -3.70
N ILE A 252 18.03 5.65 -3.63
CA ILE A 252 16.75 5.79 -4.33
C ILE A 252 16.89 5.64 -5.86
N ASN A 253 18.06 5.93 -6.41
CA ASN A 253 18.37 5.76 -7.83
C ASN A 253 18.84 4.32 -8.17
N GLY A 254 18.83 3.39 -7.20
CA GLY A 254 19.37 2.04 -7.38
C GLY A 254 20.87 1.91 -7.06
N PRO A 255 21.52 0.76 -7.39
CA PRO A 255 20.91 -0.37 -8.06
C PRO A 255 19.84 -1.05 -7.20
N TRP A 256 18.77 -1.51 -7.85
CA TRP A 256 17.68 -2.24 -7.21
C TRP A 256 17.97 -3.75 -7.23
N VAL A 257 17.85 -4.39 -6.08
CA VAL A 257 18.10 -5.83 -5.91
C VAL A 257 16.78 -6.53 -5.59
N PHE A 258 16.31 -7.34 -6.53
CA PHE A 258 15.12 -8.16 -6.37
C PHE A 258 15.22 -9.05 -5.12
N LYS A 259 14.15 -9.12 -4.34
CA LYS A 259 14.10 -9.86 -3.06
C LYS A 259 13.05 -10.96 -3.04
N GLY A 260 12.15 -11.00 -4.02
CA GLY A 260 11.15 -12.05 -4.15
C GLY A 260 9.71 -11.55 -4.08
N ILE A 261 8.80 -12.51 -4.10
CA ILE A 261 7.37 -12.30 -4.07
C ILE A 261 6.91 -12.26 -2.60
N ILE A 262 6.17 -11.22 -2.24
CA ILE A 262 5.64 -11.02 -0.88
C ILE A 262 4.14 -11.27 -0.77
N ASN A 263 3.39 -11.19 -1.88
CA ASN A 263 1.96 -11.47 -1.89
C ASN A 263 1.59 -12.27 -3.15
N GLU A 264 0.73 -13.27 -3.00
CA GLU A 264 0.20 -14.05 -4.10
C GLU A 264 -0.98 -13.33 -4.77
N VAL A 265 -1.50 -13.91 -5.86
CA VAL A 265 -2.72 -13.41 -6.52
C VAL A 265 -3.83 -13.25 -5.48
N ALA A 266 -4.39 -12.08 -5.40
CA ALA A 266 -5.41 -11.74 -4.40
C ALA A 266 -6.81 -12.12 -4.92
N GLY A 267 -7.36 -13.17 -4.36
CA GLY A 267 -8.54 -13.93 -4.78
C GLY A 267 -9.57 -13.21 -5.65
N ASN A 268 -9.92 -13.81 -6.78
CA ASN A 268 -10.85 -13.35 -7.80
C ASN A 268 -10.47 -12.04 -8.51
N SER A 269 -9.23 -11.55 -8.37
CA SER A 269 -8.73 -10.39 -9.13
C SER A 269 -7.50 -10.78 -9.94
N ASN A 270 -7.45 -10.37 -11.20
CA ASN A 270 -6.27 -10.54 -12.06
C ASN A 270 -5.19 -9.49 -11.77
N THR A 271 -5.59 -8.34 -11.21
CA THR A 271 -4.67 -7.27 -10.79
C THR A 271 -4.50 -7.27 -9.29
N ASN A 272 -3.36 -6.75 -8.83
CA ASN A 272 -3.05 -6.56 -7.43
C ASN A 272 -2.25 -5.27 -7.27
N HIS A 273 -2.74 -4.36 -6.44
CA HIS A 273 -2.13 -3.07 -6.20
C HIS A 273 -1.99 -2.85 -4.71
N GLN A 274 -0.80 -2.47 -4.26
CA GLN A 274 -0.50 -2.37 -2.84
C GLN A 274 -0.13 -0.96 -2.40
N SER A 275 -0.40 -0.66 -1.15
CA SER A 275 0.30 0.38 -0.39
C SER A 275 0.84 -0.19 0.92
N ILE A 276 1.98 0.33 1.37
CA ILE A 276 2.67 -0.09 2.58
C ILE A 276 2.90 1.13 3.45
N ILE A 277 2.41 1.07 4.68
CA ILE A 277 2.55 2.16 5.66
C ILE A 277 2.94 1.62 7.04
N ASP A 278 3.60 2.48 7.81
CA ASP A 278 3.78 2.28 9.27
C ASP A 278 2.80 3.20 10.01
N PHE A 279 2.03 2.64 10.95
CA PHE A 279 1.11 3.40 11.78
C PHE A 279 1.03 2.83 13.18
N LYS A 280 1.17 3.68 14.21
CA LYS A 280 1.14 3.29 15.63
C LYS A 280 2.00 2.05 15.94
N GLY A 281 3.25 2.06 15.45
CA GLY A 281 4.24 1.02 15.72
C GLY A 281 4.04 -0.32 15.00
N LYS A 282 3.12 -0.40 14.06
CA LYS A 282 2.87 -1.57 13.22
C LYS A 282 3.00 -1.21 11.75
N SER A 283 3.40 -2.19 10.92
CA SER A 283 3.41 -2.06 9.45
C SER A 283 2.21 -2.77 8.86
N TYR A 284 1.62 -2.17 7.84
CA TYR A 284 0.41 -2.63 7.18
C TYR A 284 0.65 -2.80 5.70
N PHE A 285 0.10 -3.87 5.15
CA PHE A 285 -0.02 -4.15 3.74
C PHE A 285 -1.48 -3.97 3.33
N ILE A 286 -1.74 -2.99 2.50
CA ILE A 286 -3.08 -2.63 2.04
C ILE A 286 -3.12 -2.96 0.56
N TYR A 287 -4.10 -3.73 0.13
CA TYR A 287 -4.19 -4.28 -1.21
C TYR A 287 -5.66 -4.40 -1.63
N HIS A 288 -5.94 -4.78 -2.87
CA HIS A 288 -7.30 -5.11 -3.27
C HIS A 288 -7.43 -6.58 -3.65
N ASN A 289 -8.67 -7.09 -3.60
CA ASN A 289 -9.08 -8.38 -4.16
C ASN A 289 -10.44 -8.24 -4.86
N GLY A 290 -10.92 -9.32 -5.46
CA GLY A 290 -12.26 -9.39 -6.07
C GLY A 290 -13.24 -10.23 -5.24
N ALA A 291 -13.19 -10.20 -3.90
CA ALA A 291 -13.87 -11.17 -3.05
C ALA A 291 -15.18 -10.68 -2.42
N LEU A 292 -15.71 -9.51 -2.78
CA LEU A 292 -17.05 -9.12 -2.32
C LEU A 292 -18.09 -10.14 -2.80
N PRO A 293 -19.01 -10.60 -1.94
CA PRO A 293 -19.93 -11.71 -2.26
C PRO A 293 -20.83 -11.46 -3.45
N THR A 294 -21.19 -10.21 -3.73
CA THR A 294 -22.08 -9.86 -4.84
C THR A 294 -21.25 -9.28 -5.98
N ASN A 295 -21.04 -10.09 -7.03
CA ASN A 295 -20.38 -9.69 -8.27
C ASN A 295 -18.94 -9.16 -8.16
N GLY A 296 -18.20 -9.48 -7.09
CA GLY A 296 -16.77 -9.18 -6.98
C GLY A 296 -15.96 -9.85 -8.08
N GLY A 297 -14.81 -9.27 -8.44
CA GLY A 297 -13.93 -9.76 -9.50
C GLY A 297 -12.91 -8.73 -9.91
N SER A 298 -12.22 -8.99 -11.03
CA SER A 298 -11.13 -8.14 -11.54
C SER A 298 -11.54 -6.70 -11.85
N TYR A 299 -12.80 -6.44 -12.13
CA TYR A 299 -13.34 -5.11 -12.46
C TYR A 299 -14.30 -4.57 -11.40
N ARG A 300 -14.38 -5.27 -10.26
CA ARG A 300 -15.21 -4.93 -9.08
C ARG A 300 -14.42 -5.33 -7.85
N ARG A 301 -13.33 -4.62 -7.65
CA ARG A 301 -12.31 -4.89 -6.63
C ARG A 301 -12.72 -4.33 -5.27
N SER A 302 -12.06 -4.78 -4.22
CA SER A 302 -12.34 -4.32 -2.86
C SER A 302 -11.11 -4.36 -2.00
N VAL A 303 -10.87 -3.27 -1.25
CA VAL A 303 -9.67 -3.08 -0.44
C VAL A 303 -9.66 -3.99 0.79
N CYS A 304 -8.51 -4.60 1.01
CA CYS A 304 -8.17 -5.43 2.16
C CYS A 304 -6.95 -4.87 2.89
N ILE A 305 -6.82 -5.19 4.18
CA ILE A 305 -5.67 -4.80 5.01
C ILE A 305 -5.20 -6.01 5.82
N ASP A 306 -3.91 -6.32 5.73
CA ASP A 306 -3.24 -7.30 6.58
C ASP A 306 -1.96 -6.71 7.17
N TYR A 307 -1.39 -7.37 8.19
CA TYR A 307 -0.13 -6.95 8.77
C TYR A 307 1.04 -7.28 7.84
N LEU A 308 2.01 -6.36 7.79
CA LEU A 308 3.30 -6.57 7.17
C LEU A 308 4.37 -6.74 8.25
N TYR A 309 5.24 -7.73 8.05
CA TYR A 309 6.36 -7.99 8.96
C TYR A 309 7.68 -8.00 8.22
N TYR A 310 8.72 -7.52 8.89
CA TYR A 310 10.09 -7.55 8.38
C TYR A 310 10.91 -8.61 9.13
N ASN A 311 11.87 -9.22 8.45
CA ASN A 311 12.91 -10.03 9.03
C ASN A 311 13.97 -9.16 9.71
N ALA A 312 14.87 -9.77 10.46
CA ALA A 312 15.97 -9.04 11.16
C ALA A 312 16.92 -8.33 10.17
N ASP A 313 17.10 -8.88 8.96
CA ASP A 313 17.89 -8.31 7.87
C ASP A 313 17.19 -7.19 7.09
N GLY A 314 15.94 -6.88 7.44
CA GLY A 314 15.12 -5.87 6.78
C GLY A 314 14.30 -6.40 5.60
N THR A 315 14.45 -7.65 5.18
CA THR A 315 13.60 -8.23 4.13
C THR A 315 12.16 -8.37 4.61
N ILE A 316 11.20 -8.26 3.67
CA ILE A 316 9.77 -8.39 3.98
C ILE A 316 9.40 -9.88 4.07
N LYS A 317 8.65 -10.25 5.10
CA LYS A 317 8.04 -11.59 5.21
C LYS A 317 6.86 -11.70 4.24
N LYS A 318 6.62 -12.91 3.72
CA LYS A 318 5.45 -13.18 2.88
C LYS A 318 4.16 -12.80 3.61
N ILE A 319 3.29 -12.05 2.92
CA ILE A 319 2.02 -11.58 3.48
C ILE A 319 1.06 -12.76 3.61
N GLN A 320 0.42 -12.83 4.76
CA GLN A 320 -0.66 -13.79 4.99
C GLN A 320 -1.99 -13.07 4.75
N MET A 321 -2.54 -13.19 3.55
CA MET A 321 -3.86 -12.66 3.24
C MET A 321 -4.92 -13.35 4.10
N SER A 322 -5.78 -12.56 4.72
CA SER A 322 -6.79 -13.08 5.64
C SER A 322 -8.16 -12.44 5.43
N THR A 323 -9.21 -13.16 5.77
CA THR A 323 -10.57 -12.59 5.88
C THR A 323 -10.75 -11.77 7.15
N GLN A 324 -9.94 -12.03 8.18
CA GLN A 324 -10.00 -11.36 9.47
C GLN A 324 -9.43 -9.94 9.43
N GLY A 325 -8.45 -9.68 8.55
CA GLY A 325 -7.77 -8.40 8.48
C GLY A 325 -6.97 -8.09 9.76
N VAL A 326 -6.96 -6.81 10.13
CA VAL A 326 -6.18 -6.32 11.27
C VAL A 326 -7.04 -6.00 12.48
N LYS A 327 -6.42 -5.92 13.67
CA LYS A 327 -7.06 -5.46 14.92
C LYS A 327 -6.88 -3.95 15.06
N PRO A 328 -7.76 -3.27 15.84
CA PRO A 328 -7.62 -1.85 16.12
C PRO A 328 -6.22 -1.49 16.60
N ALA A 329 -5.62 -0.48 15.98
CA ALA A 329 -4.36 0.10 16.42
C ALA A 329 -4.61 0.97 17.66
N LYS A 330 -3.80 0.78 18.71
CA LYS A 330 -3.91 1.51 19.98
C LYS A 330 -2.98 2.69 19.99
#